data_5788b4764808a8c444446f7bd7ce5615
#
_entry.id   5788b4764808a8c444446f7bd7ce5615
#
_cell.length_a   1.000
_cell.length_b   1.000
_cell.length_c   1.000
_cell.angle_alpha   90.00
_cell.angle_beta   90.00
_cell.angle_gamma   90.00
#
_symmetry.space_group_name_H-M   'P 1'
#
loop_
_entity.id
_entity.type
_entity.pdbx_description
1 polymer ?
#
loop_
_entity_poly.entity_id
_entity_poly.type
_entity_poly.pdbx_seq_one_letter_code
_entity_poly.pdbx_strand_id
1 'polypeptide(L)'
;MAIYGLERFRAEVLSKSGLARTNRFEVSINVPIGLGVEGYAAGDVVNMYCEQTNFPMLNINTKTFKIFGPSYQRPMSSEYGGEGLSMTFHVDREMKIKKFFEDWMHLVINKDTFAVSYQEKYASTISIKQLDEQDNVTYEVELLEAFPRNMNLMELNNSSSNQTHRLNMLFAYRLWRNPREVTPVPITRVLFNPEVPRDTIEETPTRNQWNWQTGGLESGPGSDLPPSA
;
A
#
# COMPACT_ATOMS: atom_id res chain seq x y z
N MET A 1 -8.74 -10.85 38.03
CA MET A 1 -10.15 -10.94 37.63
C MET A 1 -10.20 -10.70 36.12
N ALA A 2 -10.54 -11.73 35.33
CA ALA A 2 -10.60 -11.57 33.86
C ALA A 2 -11.81 -10.67 33.54
N ILE A 3 -11.54 -9.49 33.04
CA ILE A 3 -12.56 -8.46 32.74
C ILE A 3 -13.45 -8.88 31.55
N TYR A 4 -12.99 -9.86 30.77
CA TYR A 4 -13.71 -10.36 29.61
C TYR A 4 -13.93 -11.88 29.76
N GLY A 5 -15.07 -12.24 30.30
CA GLY A 5 -15.50 -13.64 30.36
C GLY A 5 -15.87 -14.16 28.95
N LEU A 6 -15.79 -15.50 28.78
CA LEU A 6 -16.17 -16.19 27.54
C LEU A 6 -17.58 -15.81 27.07
N GLU A 7 -18.51 -15.61 28.04
CA GLU A 7 -19.89 -15.21 27.76
C GLU A 7 -19.99 -13.84 27.08
N ARG A 8 -19.17 -12.87 27.51
CA ARG A 8 -19.15 -11.56 26.88
C ARG A 8 -18.57 -11.62 25.46
N PHE A 9 -17.53 -12.42 25.24
CA PHE A 9 -17.00 -12.66 23.92
C PHE A 9 -18.05 -13.29 22.99
N ARG A 10 -18.74 -14.31 23.46
CA ARG A 10 -19.83 -14.93 22.69
C ARG A 10 -20.96 -13.96 22.38
N ALA A 11 -21.40 -13.17 23.34
CA ALA A 11 -22.41 -12.15 23.13
C ALA A 11 -21.98 -11.10 22.09
N GLU A 12 -20.73 -10.66 22.14
CA GLU A 12 -20.16 -9.72 21.18
C GLU A 12 -20.10 -10.29 19.76
N VAL A 13 -19.64 -11.55 19.62
CA VAL A 13 -19.57 -12.25 18.33
C VAL A 13 -20.97 -12.45 17.74
N LEU A 14 -21.94 -12.86 18.56
CA LEU A 14 -23.33 -13.08 18.12
C LEU A 14 -24.00 -11.75 17.73
N SER A 15 -23.72 -10.66 18.44
CA SER A 15 -24.31 -9.36 18.13
C SER A 15 -23.79 -8.78 16.77
N LYS A 16 -22.63 -9.23 16.31
CA LYS A 16 -21.97 -8.81 15.05
C LYS A 16 -22.09 -9.85 13.92
N SER A 17 -23.09 -10.73 13.98
CA SER A 17 -23.31 -11.78 12.97
C SER A 17 -22.16 -12.77 12.78
N GLY A 18 -21.32 -12.95 13.80
CA GLY A 18 -20.26 -13.96 13.79
C GLY A 18 -18.86 -13.39 13.51
N LEU A 19 -17.93 -14.30 13.20
CA LEU A 19 -16.55 -13.99 12.83
C LEU A 19 -16.39 -14.06 11.31
N ALA A 20 -15.54 -13.19 10.76
CA ALA A 20 -15.20 -13.22 9.34
C ALA A 20 -14.63 -14.59 8.94
N ARG A 21 -15.15 -15.15 7.86
CA ARG A 21 -14.72 -16.47 7.35
C ARG A 21 -13.74 -16.29 6.20
N THR A 22 -12.66 -17.04 6.21
CA THR A 22 -11.60 -16.99 5.20
C THR A 22 -12.02 -17.48 3.82
N ASN A 23 -13.07 -18.28 3.73
CA ASN A 23 -13.59 -18.86 2.47
C ASN A 23 -14.67 -18.00 1.80
N ARG A 24 -14.95 -16.81 2.33
CA ARG A 24 -15.92 -15.87 1.80
C ARG A 24 -15.22 -14.64 1.25
N PHE A 25 -14.73 -14.73 0.02
CA PHE A 25 -14.06 -13.63 -0.65
C PHE A 25 -14.39 -13.60 -2.14
N GLU A 26 -14.25 -12.43 -2.74
CA GLU A 26 -14.35 -12.20 -4.17
C GLU A 26 -13.11 -11.43 -4.63
N VAL A 27 -12.56 -11.83 -5.77
CA VAL A 27 -11.47 -11.13 -6.42
C VAL A 27 -11.98 -10.59 -7.75
N SER A 28 -11.68 -9.34 -8.05
CA SER A 28 -11.95 -8.72 -9.33
C SER A 28 -10.67 -8.16 -9.93
N ILE A 29 -10.25 -8.70 -11.06
CA ILE A 29 -9.08 -8.27 -11.81
C ILE A 29 -9.56 -7.54 -13.06
N ASN A 30 -9.27 -6.25 -13.16
CA ASN A 30 -9.56 -5.50 -14.36
C ASN A 30 -8.58 -5.89 -15.47
N VAL A 31 -9.07 -6.08 -16.67
CA VAL A 31 -8.21 -6.36 -17.82
C VAL A 31 -7.42 -5.10 -18.18
N PRO A 32 -6.08 -5.15 -18.32
CA PRO A 32 -5.30 -3.98 -18.70
C PRO A 32 -5.64 -3.52 -20.13
N ILE A 33 -5.64 -2.22 -20.34
CA ILE A 33 -6.06 -1.58 -21.59
C ILE A 33 -5.29 -2.13 -22.80
N GLY A 34 -4.02 -2.45 -22.61
CA GLY A 34 -3.16 -2.94 -23.71
C GLY A 34 -3.44 -4.35 -24.18
N LEU A 35 -4.18 -5.18 -23.41
CA LEU A 35 -4.56 -6.54 -23.84
C LEU A 35 -5.75 -6.58 -24.82
N GLY A 36 -6.51 -5.47 -24.92
CA GLY A 36 -7.72 -5.42 -25.74
C GLY A 36 -8.86 -6.28 -25.18
N VAL A 37 -10.10 -5.88 -25.45
CA VAL A 37 -11.29 -6.54 -24.90
C VAL A 37 -11.69 -7.78 -25.74
N GLU A 38 -11.22 -7.89 -26.96
CA GLU A 38 -11.69 -8.86 -27.98
C GLU A 38 -11.20 -10.31 -27.79
N GLY A 39 -10.90 -10.79 -26.70
CA GLY A 39 -10.55 -12.20 -26.49
C GLY A 39 -10.66 -12.62 -25.02
N TYR A 40 -10.72 -11.66 -24.19
CA TYR A 40 -10.77 -11.80 -22.75
C TYR A 40 -12.01 -11.10 -22.17
N ALA A 41 -13.20 -11.45 -22.66
CA ALA A 41 -14.47 -11.27 -21.91
C ALA A 41 -14.36 -11.95 -20.51
N ALA A 42 -13.19 -12.30 -20.19
CA ALA A 42 -12.58 -13.20 -19.29
C ALA A 42 -12.12 -12.52 -17.99
N GLY A 43 -12.24 -11.22 -17.81
CA GLY A 43 -12.04 -10.64 -16.48
C GLY A 43 -12.91 -11.38 -15.46
N ASP A 44 -14.18 -11.56 -15.77
CA ASP A 44 -15.11 -12.29 -14.89
C ASP A 44 -14.76 -13.77 -14.78
N VAL A 45 -14.32 -14.40 -15.86
CA VAL A 45 -13.95 -15.82 -15.85
C VAL A 45 -12.69 -16.03 -14.99
N VAL A 46 -11.65 -15.22 -15.18
CA VAL A 46 -10.42 -15.32 -14.37
C VAL A 46 -10.73 -15.12 -12.87
N ASN A 47 -11.62 -14.19 -12.55
CA ASN A 47 -12.05 -13.91 -11.18
C ASN A 47 -12.69 -15.13 -10.50
N MET A 48 -13.53 -15.87 -11.24
CA MET A 48 -14.20 -17.07 -10.74
C MET A 48 -13.24 -18.24 -10.44
N TYR A 49 -12.07 -18.27 -11.08
CA TYR A 49 -11.09 -19.34 -10.90
C TYR A 49 -10.06 -19.05 -9.78
N CYS A 50 -10.17 -17.93 -9.07
CA CYS A 50 -9.30 -17.65 -7.95
C CYS A 50 -9.64 -18.54 -6.75
N GLU A 51 -8.74 -19.46 -6.42
CA GLU A 51 -8.88 -20.40 -5.30
C GLU A 51 -8.41 -19.78 -3.99
N GLN A 52 -7.33 -19.01 -4.04
CA GLN A 52 -6.69 -18.45 -2.85
C GLN A 52 -6.06 -17.09 -3.14
N THR A 53 -6.24 -16.19 -2.20
CA THR A 53 -5.54 -14.89 -2.16
C THR A 53 -5.27 -14.48 -0.73
N ASN A 54 -4.41 -13.50 -0.55
CA ASN A 54 -4.12 -12.87 0.73
C ASN A 54 -4.49 -11.39 0.68
N PHE A 55 -4.72 -10.77 1.85
CA PHE A 55 -4.76 -9.32 1.91
C PHE A 55 -3.35 -8.74 1.81
N PRO A 56 -3.19 -7.55 1.22
CA PRO A 56 -1.90 -6.91 1.07
C PRO A 56 -1.32 -6.51 2.44
N MET A 57 -0.01 -6.56 2.52
CA MET A 57 0.75 -6.20 3.71
C MET A 57 1.02 -4.68 3.76
N LEU A 58 1.04 -4.13 4.95
CA LEU A 58 1.60 -2.82 5.25
C LEU A 58 2.71 -2.99 6.29
N ASN A 59 3.92 -2.59 5.95
CA ASN A 59 5.06 -2.63 6.86
C ASN A 59 5.55 -1.21 7.18
N ILE A 60 5.90 -0.97 8.43
CA ILE A 60 6.53 0.28 8.87
C ILE A 60 7.98 -0.03 9.19
N ASN A 61 8.88 0.45 8.36
CA ASN A 61 10.31 0.34 8.59
C ASN A 61 10.73 1.25 9.72
N THR A 62 11.44 0.70 10.70
CA THR A 62 11.90 1.41 11.88
C THR A 62 13.41 1.50 11.91
N LYS A 63 13.93 2.58 12.47
CA LYS A 63 15.35 2.75 12.75
C LYS A 63 15.57 2.80 14.27
N THR A 64 16.57 2.05 14.71
CA THR A 64 16.98 2.04 16.12
C THR A 64 17.93 3.21 16.40
N PHE A 65 17.60 4.00 17.40
CA PHE A 65 18.43 5.10 17.89
C PHE A 65 18.92 4.78 19.30
N LYS A 66 20.18 5.10 19.56
CA LYS A 66 20.79 4.98 20.88
C LYS A 66 21.55 6.28 21.18
N ILE A 67 20.96 7.11 22.05
CA ILE A 67 21.55 8.36 22.51
C ILE A 67 21.55 8.24 24.03
N PHE A 68 22.67 7.90 24.65
CA PHE A 68 22.82 7.74 26.10
C PHE A 68 21.66 6.97 26.76
N GLY A 69 21.86 5.70 27.11
CA GLY A 69 20.84 4.87 27.77
C GLY A 69 20.22 3.78 26.85
N PRO A 70 19.01 3.35 27.13
CA PRO A 70 18.34 2.30 26.37
C PRO A 70 18.07 2.74 24.92
N SER A 71 18.18 1.77 24.00
CA SER A 71 17.83 2.00 22.60
C SER A 71 16.32 2.11 22.41
N TYR A 72 15.88 2.95 21.47
CA TYR A 72 14.48 3.09 21.08
C TYR A 72 14.34 3.08 19.56
N GLN A 73 13.16 2.71 19.09
CA GLN A 73 12.85 2.63 17.67
C GLN A 73 11.97 3.81 17.24
N ARG A 74 12.26 4.37 16.08
CA ARG A 74 11.41 5.38 15.42
C ARG A 74 11.01 4.91 14.03
N PRO A 75 9.76 5.18 13.59
CA PRO A 75 9.34 4.91 12.25
C PRO A 75 10.10 5.80 11.25
N MET A 76 10.49 5.22 10.12
CA MET A 76 11.20 5.92 9.05
C MET A 76 10.39 6.02 7.77
N SER A 77 9.77 4.91 7.37
CA SER A 77 8.99 4.82 6.12
C SER A 77 7.93 3.74 6.23
N SER A 78 6.90 3.86 5.42
CA SER A 78 5.93 2.79 5.19
C SER A 78 6.21 2.10 3.85
N GLU A 79 6.05 0.79 3.84
CA GLU A 79 6.22 -0.04 2.66
C GLU A 79 4.90 -0.76 2.38
N TYR A 80 4.37 -0.54 1.18
CA TYR A 80 3.17 -1.17 0.68
C TYR A 80 3.57 -2.35 -0.21
N GLY A 81 3.20 -3.56 0.18
CA GLY A 81 3.30 -4.71 -0.70
C GLY A 81 4.58 -5.53 -0.66
N GLY A 82 5.68 -5.06 -0.10
CA GLY A 82 6.90 -5.85 0.08
C GLY A 82 7.25 -6.75 -1.11
N GLU A 83 7.10 -8.07 -0.94
CA GLU A 83 7.38 -9.06 -1.98
C GLU A 83 6.30 -9.16 -3.07
N GLY A 84 5.14 -8.53 -2.87
CA GLY A 84 3.98 -8.61 -3.75
C GLY A 84 2.83 -9.42 -3.15
N LEU A 85 1.75 -9.57 -3.91
CA LEU A 85 0.57 -10.34 -3.52
C LEU A 85 0.49 -11.66 -4.29
N SER A 86 0.43 -12.76 -3.56
CA SER A 86 0.27 -14.10 -4.15
C SER A 86 -1.21 -14.43 -4.32
N MET A 87 -1.56 -14.94 -5.51
CA MET A 87 -2.88 -15.46 -5.84
C MET A 87 -2.74 -16.80 -6.52
N THR A 88 -3.58 -17.76 -6.15
CA THR A 88 -3.64 -19.09 -6.77
C THR A 88 -4.91 -19.23 -7.55
N PHE A 89 -4.80 -19.67 -8.81
CA PHE A 89 -5.90 -19.89 -9.73
C PHE A 89 -5.98 -21.35 -10.13
N HIS A 90 -7.20 -21.86 -10.25
CA HIS A 90 -7.43 -23.08 -11.00
C HIS A 90 -7.24 -22.81 -12.49
N VAL A 91 -6.74 -23.78 -13.22
CA VAL A 91 -6.54 -23.65 -14.65
C VAL A 91 -7.60 -24.45 -15.38
N ASP A 92 -8.23 -23.82 -16.35
CA ASP A 92 -9.21 -24.44 -17.22
C ASP A 92 -8.57 -25.46 -18.19
N ARG A 93 -9.39 -26.36 -18.76
CA ARG A 93 -8.93 -27.41 -19.68
C ARG A 93 -8.23 -26.84 -20.93
N GLU A 94 -8.63 -25.66 -21.37
CA GLU A 94 -8.11 -25.00 -22.55
C GLU A 94 -6.90 -24.10 -22.27
N MET A 95 -6.45 -24.06 -21.01
CA MET A 95 -5.32 -23.22 -20.55
C MET A 95 -5.51 -21.71 -20.82
N LYS A 96 -6.74 -21.25 -20.95
CA LYS A 96 -7.04 -19.84 -21.23
C LYS A 96 -6.56 -18.90 -20.13
N ILE A 97 -6.72 -19.32 -18.86
CA ILE A 97 -6.28 -18.55 -17.69
C ILE A 97 -4.77 -18.37 -17.71
N LYS A 98 -4.02 -19.46 -17.97
CA LYS A 98 -2.56 -19.40 -18.08
C LYS A 98 -2.13 -18.47 -19.22
N LYS A 99 -2.78 -18.62 -20.40
CA LYS A 99 -2.49 -17.78 -21.56
C LYS A 99 -2.79 -16.31 -21.29
N PHE A 100 -3.87 -15.99 -20.60
CA PHE A 100 -4.19 -14.62 -20.19
C PHE A 100 -3.05 -13.96 -19.39
N PHE A 101 -2.50 -14.66 -18.41
CA PHE A 101 -1.40 -14.12 -17.63
C PHE A 101 -0.08 -14.08 -18.41
N GLU A 102 0.18 -15.03 -19.31
CA GLU A 102 1.33 -14.97 -20.21
C GLU A 102 1.26 -13.77 -21.14
N ASP A 103 0.11 -13.53 -21.76
CA ASP A 103 -0.09 -12.38 -22.64
C ASP A 103 0.01 -11.06 -21.87
N TRP A 104 -0.48 -11.01 -20.61
CA TRP A 104 -0.28 -9.86 -19.74
C TRP A 104 1.20 -9.62 -19.40
N MET A 105 1.95 -10.65 -19.06
CA MET A 105 3.39 -10.53 -18.82
C MET A 105 4.16 -10.09 -20.07
N HIS A 106 3.76 -10.58 -21.25
CA HIS A 106 4.32 -10.14 -22.53
C HIS A 106 3.94 -8.71 -22.90
N LEU A 107 2.80 -8.22 -22.41
CA LEU A 107 2.43 -6.82 -22.53
C LEU A 107 3.33 -5.92 -21.67
N VAL A 108 3.73 -6.38 -20.48
CA VAL A 108 4.67 -5.63 -19.61
C VAL A 108 6.05 -5.51 -20.28
N ILE A 109 6.57 -6.66 -20.75
CA ILE A 109 7.86 -6.74 -21.45
C ILE A 109 7.64 -7.51 -22.74
N ASN A 110 7.79 -6.82 -23.87
CA ASN A 110 7.65 -7.45 -25.18
C ASN A 110 8.68 -8.57 -25.36
N LYS A 111 8.20 -9.77 -25.70
CA LYS A 111 9.05 -10.97 -25.81
C LYS A 111 10.09 -10.91 -26.93
N ASP A 112 9.84 -10.14 -27.99
CA ASP A 112 10.71 -10.08 -29.19
C ASP A 112 11.73 -8.96 -29.09
N THR A 113 11.31 -7.79 -28.56
CA THR A 113 12.16 -6.58 -28.47
C THR A 113 12.76 -6.35 -27.09
N PHE A 114 12.27 -7.08 -26.06
CA PHE A 114 12.61 -6.88 -24.64
C PHE A 114 12.36 -5.45 -24.13
N ALA A 115 11.59 -4.67 -24.88
CA ALA A 115 11.21 -3.33 -24.49
C ALA A 115 10.10 -3.37 -23.42
N VAL A 116 10.24 -2.52 -22.40
CA VAL A 116 9.21 -2.33 -21.38
C VAL A 116 8.13 -1.41 -21.92
N SER A 117 6.87 -1.80 -21.80
CA SER A 117 5.73 -0.99 -22.19
C SER A 117 5.50 0.19 -21.24
N TYR A 118 4.76 1.19 -21.68
CA TYR A 118 4.28 2.25 -20.80
C TYR A 118 3.33 1.69 -19.74
N GLN A 119 3.46 2.19 -18.51
CA GLN A 119 2.70 1.71 -17.35
C GLN A 119 1.18 1.73 -17.58
N GLU A 120 0.65 2.77 -18.22
CA GLU A 120 -0.78 2.92 -18.53
C GLU A 120 -1.34 1.77 -19.35
N LYS A 121 -0.52 1.06 -20.12
CA LYS A 121 -0.95 -0.04 -20.97
C LYS A 121 -1.10 -1.36 -20.22
N TYR A 122 -0.20 -1.63 -19.27
CA TYR A 122 -0.14 -2.91 -18.58
C TYR A 122 -0.60 -2.87 -17.12
N ALA A 123 -0.58 -1.71 -16.49
CA ALA A 123 -1.03 -1.58 -15.11
C ALA A 123 -2.56 -1.69 -15.03
N SER A 124 -3.03 -2.38 -14.01
CA SER A 124 -4.44 -2.59 -13.76
C SER A 124 -4.78 -2.43 -12.28
N THR A 125 -6.07 -2.44 -11.97
CA THR A 125 -6.57 -2.45 -10.60
C THR A 125 -7.11 -3.83 -10.26
N ILE A 126 -6.72 -4.34 -9.09
CA ILE A 126 -7.22 -5.61 -8.55
C ILE A 126 -7.97 -5.29 -7.27
N SER A 127 -9.24 -5.68 -7.19
CA SER A 127 -10.06 -5.54 -5.98
C SER A 127 -10.22 -6.88 -5.30
N ILE A 128 -10.03 -6.90 -3.97
CA ILE A 128 -10.25 -8.06 -3.12
C ILE A 128 -11.30 -7.69 -2.09
N LYS A 129 -12.40 -8.43 -2.07
CA LYS A 129 -13.53 -8.17 -1.19
C LYS A 129 -13.73 -9.34 -0.23
N GLN A 130 -13.88 -9.04 1.04
CA GLN A 130 -14.36 -9.97 2.06
C GLN A 130 -15.87 -9.92 2.13
N LEU A 131 -16.51 -11.07 2.10
CA LEU A 131 -17.96 -11.20 2.17
C LEU A 131 -18.40 -11.74 3.53
N ASP A 132 -19.61 -11.36 3.93
CA ASP A 132 -20.31 -11.95 5.06
C ASP A 132 -21.06 -13.26 4.68
N GLU A 133 -21.85 -13.78 5.58
CA GLU A 133 -22.67 -14.99 5.33
C GLU A 133 -23.85 -14.73 4.36
N GLN A 134 -24.22 -13.48 4.13
CA GLN A 134 -25.26 -13.03 3.24
C GLN A 134 -24.71 -12.47 1.90
N ASP A 135 -23.42 -12.69 1.63
CA ASP A 135 -22.69 -12.20 0.44
C ASP A 135 -22.60 -10.67 0.32
N ASN A 136 -22.80 -9.95 1.46
CA ASN A 136 -22.51 -8.52 1.47
C ASN A 136 -21.03 -8.26 1.69
N VAL A 137 -20.50 -7.25 1.03
CA VAL A 137 -19.10 -6.86 1.18
C VAL A 137 -18.89 -6.18 2.53
N THR A 138 -18.07 -6.77 3.39
CA THR A 138 -17.72 -6.24 4.71
C THR A 138 -16.42 -5.43 4.68
N TYR A 139 -15.45 -5.87 3.89
CA TYR A 139 -14.16 -5.21 3.73
C TYR A 139 -13.70 -5.29 2.28
N GLU A 140 -13.08 -4.22 1.78
CA GLU A 140 -12.62 -4.15 0.40
C GLU A 140 -11.23 -3.51 0.33
N VAL A 141 -10.39 -4.08 -0.50
CA VAL A 141 -9.05 -3.56 -0.78
C VAL A 141 -8.83 -3.48 -2.28
N GLU A 142 -8.41 -2.33 -2.75
CA GLU A 142 -7.99 -2.11 -4.13
C GLU A 142 -6.48 -1.97 -4.20
N LEU A 143 -5.87 -2.81 -5.04
CA LEU A 143 -4.47 -2.70 -5.43
C LEU A 143 -4.37 -1.81 -6.65
N LEU A 144 -3.61 -0.74 -6.55
CA LEU A 144 -3.45 0.22 -7.64
C LEU A 144 -2.16 -0.04 -8.41
N GLU A 145 -2.25 0.08 -9.73
CA GLU A 145 -1.14 -0.13 -10.65
C GLU A 145 -0.54 -1.54 -10.52
N ALA A 146 -1.42 -2.54 -10.35
CA ALA A 146 -1.02 -3.92 -10.22
C ALA A 146 -0.65 -4.53 -11.58
N PHE A 147 0.35 -5.41 -11.58
CA PHE A 147 0.75 -6.21 -12.74
C PHE A 147 1.37 -7.53 -12.30
N PRO A 148 1.30 -8.59 -13.12
CA PRO A 148 1.90 -9.88 -12.80
C PRO A 148 3.43 -9.76 -12.86
N ARG A 149 4.08 -10.12 -11.73
CA ARG A 149 5.54 -10.10 -11.59
C ARG A 149 6.17 -11.47 -11.83
N ASN A 150 5.50 -12.51 -11.35
CA ASN A 150 6.00 -13.88 -11.44
C ASN A 150 4.83 -14.85 -11.63
N MET A 151 5.06 -15.84 -12.46
CA MET A 151 4.19 -16.99 -12.67
C MET A 151 4.99 -18.24 -12.31
N ASN A 152 4.50 -19.00 -11.32
CA ASN A 152 5.21 -20.18 -10.84
C ASN A 152 5.17 -21.30 -11.87
N LEU A 153 6.17 -22.19 -11.72
CA LEU A 153 6.25 -23.43 -12.48
C LEU A 153 5.01 -24.30 -12.22
N MET A 154 4.40 -24.79 -13.27
CA MET A 154 3.35 -25.81 -13.20
C MET A 154 3.94 -27.18 -13.45
N GLU A 155 3.80 -28.07 -12.48
CA GLU A 155 4.33 -29.43 -12.58
C GLU A 155 3.42 -30.30 -13.45
N LEU A 156 4.01 -31.06 -14.38
CA LEU A 156 3.35 -32.08 -15.19
C LEU A 156 3.84 -33.44 -14.74
N ASN A 157 2.95 -34.26 -14.19
CA ASN A 157 3.29 -35.58 -13.68
C ASN A 157 2.33 -36.65 -14.19
N ASN A 158 2.82 -37.58 -14.96
CA ASN A 158 2.02 -38.67 -15.55
C ASN A 158 1.54 -39.70 -14.52
N SER A 159 2.14 -39.71 -13.33
CA SER A 159 1.76 -40.65 -12.26
C SER A 159 0.64 -40.11 -11.38
N SER A 160 0.34 -38.82 -11.44
CA SER A 160 -0.70 -38.22 -10.63
C SER A 160 -2.07 -38.38 -11.29
N SER A 161 -3.02 -38.94 -10.55
CA SER A 161 -4.41 -39.08 -10.96
C SER A 161 -5.29 -38.12 -10.15
N ASN A 162 -6.32 -37.56 -10.79
CA ASN A 162 -7.31 -36.68 -10.16
C ASN A 162 -6.79 -35.37 -9.57
N GLN A 163 -5.66 -34.85 -10.05
CA GLN A 163 -5.17 -33.54 -9.66
C GLN A 163 -5.46 -32.50 -10.76
N THR A 164 -5.97 -31.35 -10.36
CA THR A 164 -6.13 -30.21 -11.25
C THR A 164 -4.93 -29.28 -11.17
N HIS A 165 -4.60 -28.64 -12.28
CA HIS A 165 -3.52 -27.67 -12.30
C HIS A 165 -3.90 -26.42 -11.51
N ARG A 166 -2.93 -25.96 -10.73
CA ARG A 166 -2.98 -24.70 -9.99
C ARG A 166 -1.88 -23.77 -10.48
N LEU A 167 -2.27 -22.58 -10.82
CA LEU A 167 -1.37 -21.52 -11.26
C LEU A 167 -1.20 -20.53 -10.11
N ASN A 168 0.01 -20.39 -9.60
CA ASN A 168 0.33 -19.41 -8.58
C ASN A 168 0.96 -18.19 -9.26
N MET A 169 0.33 -17.04 -9.07
CA MET A 169 0.73 -15.75 -9.62
C MET A 169 1.16 -14.81 -8.51
N LEU A 170 2.26 -14.11 -8.72
CA LEU A 170 2.70 -13.03 -7.82
C LEU A 170 2.50 -11.69 -8.52
N PHE A 171 1.72 -10.82 -7.90
CA PHE A 171 1.45 -9.48 -8.41
C PHE A 171 2.27 -8.44 -7.68
N ALA A 172 2.94 -7.58 -8.42
CA ALA A 172 3.49 -6.33 -7.91
C ALA A 172 2.43 -5.23 -8.04
N TYR A 173 2.42 -4.31 -7.10
CA TYR A 173 1.52 -3.15 -7.09
C TYR A 173 2.21 -1.96 -6.43
N ARG A 174 1.76 -0.74 -6.73
CA ARG A 174 2.35 0.46 -6.16
C ARG A 174 1.89 0.72 -4.72
N LEU A 175 0.58 0.67 -4.51
CA LEU A 175 -0.03 0.84 -3.20
C LEU A 175 -1.43 0.19 -3.19
N TRP A 176 -1.96 0.01 -2.01
CA TRP A 176 -3.34 -0.41 -1.84
C TRP A 176 -4.13 0.61 -1.02
N ARG A 177 -5.43 0.62 -1.20
CA ARG A 177 -6.37 1.46 -0.45
C ARG A 177 -7.64 0.69 -0.15
N ASN A 178 -8.35 1.14 0.88
CA ASN A 178 -9.72 0.71 1.13
C ASN A 178 -10.67 1.77 0.55
N PRO A 179 -11.43 1.48 -0.52
CA PRO A 179 -12.31 2.46 -1.13
C PRO A 179 -13.51 2.84 -0.25
N ARG A 180 -13.81 2.02 0.77
CA ARG A 180 -14.87 2.28 1.75
C ARG A 180 -14.41 3.10 2.94
N GLU A 181 -13.12 3.24 3.13
CA GLU A 181 -12.58 4.10 4.15
C GLU A 181 -12.84 5.56 3.75
N VAL A 182 -13.67 6.23 4.54
CA VAL A 182 -13.82 7.67 4.40
C VAL A 182 -12.42 8.24 4.58
N THR A 183 -11.83 8.76 3.50
CA THR A 183 -10.54 9.45 3.58
C THR A 183 -10.66 10.44 4.73
N PRO A 184 -9.86 10.33 5.79
CA PRO A 184 -9.87 11.34 6.83
C PRO A 184 -9.68 12.67 6.09
N VAL A 185 -10.58 13.61 6.39
CA VAL A 185 -10.46 14.98 5.88
C VAL A 185 -8.98 15.32 5.94
N PRO A 186 -8.34 15.66 4.82
CA PRO A 186 -6.92 15.95 4.83
C PRO A 186 -6.73 16.90 5.99
N ILE A 187 -5.88 16.53 6.95
CA ILE A 187 -5.44 17.46 7.98
C ILE A 187 -5.02 18.66 7.14
N THR A 188 -5.89 19.67 7.14
CA THR A 188 -5.56 20.91 6.46
C THR A 188 -4.19 21.19 6.99
N ARG A 189 -3.16 21.03 6.17
CA ARG A 189 -1.86 21.57 6.52
C ARG A 189 -2.25 22.90 7.13
N VAL A 190 -1.90 23.11 8.38
CA VAL A 190 -1.82 24.47 8.90
C VAL A 190 -0.79 25.08 7.96
N LEU A 191 -1.28 25.47 6.80
CA LEU A 191 -0.54 26.30 5.89
C LEU A 191 -0.16 27.44 6.80
N PHE A 192 1.10 27.56 7.05
CA PHE A 192 1.74 28.77 7.51
C PHE A 192 0.82 29.89 7.10
N ASN A 193 0.08 30.44 8.09
CA ASN A 193 -0.84 31.54 7.80
C ASN A 193 0.03 32.68 7.30
N PRO A 194 0.04 33.02 6.01
CA PRO A 194 0.87 34.11 5.52
C PRO A 194 0.38 35.48 6.01
N GLU A 195 -0.72 35.50 6.79
CA GLU A 195 -1.31 36.69 7.36
C GLU A 195 -0.88 37.00 8.80
N VAL A 196 0.05 36.25 9.38
CA VAL A 196 0.76 36.76 10.57
C VAL A 196 1.74 37.81 10.03
N PRO A 197 1.49 39.12 10.24
CA PRO A 197 2.41 40.14 9.80
C PRO A 197 3.78 39.86 10.39
N ARG A 198 4.82 39.86 9.56
CA ARG A 198 6.22 39.67 10.02
C ARG A 198 6.69 40.73 10.97
N ASP A 199 5.89 41.75 11.18
CA ASP A 199 6.19 42.92 12.02
C ASP A 199 5.97 42.69 13.51
N THR A 200 5.54 41.47 13.95
CA THR A 200 5.40 41.11 15.37
C THR A 200 6.49 40.20 15.89
N ILE A 201 7.48 39.85 15.07
CA ILE A 201 8.72 39.31 15.62
C ILE A 201 9.53 40.55 15.99
N GLU A 202 9.43 41.01 17.24
CA GLU A 202 10.46 41.85 17.82
C GLU A 202 11.75 41.12 17.61
N GLU A 203 12.53 41.55 16.63
CA GLU A 203 13.93 41.17 16.51
C GLU A 203 14.57 41.57 17.82
N THR A 204 14.76 40.61 18.72
CA THR A 204 15.67 40.84 19.85
C THR A 204 17.00 41.25 19.23
N PRO A 205 17.45 42.48 19.45
CA PRO A 205 18.68 42.95 18.81
C PRO A 205 19.79 42.00 19.20
N THR A 206 20.31 41.27 18.23
CA THR A 206 21.47 40.44 18.40
C THR A 206 22.63 41.36 18.81
N ARG A 207 22.91 41.35 20.10
CA ARG A 207 24.10 41.99 20.64
C ARG A 207 25.29 41.40 19.90
N ASN A 208 26.05 42.26 19.15
CA ASN A 208 27.31 42.00 18.51
C ASN A 208 27.23 41.20 17.16
N GLN A 209 27.01 41.89 16.08
CA GLN A 209 27.36 41.37 14.74
C GLN A 209 28.85 41.65 14.46
N TRP A 210 29.57 40.59 14.05
CA TRP A 210 30.96 40.69 13.59
C TRP A 210 31.00 41.33 12.21
N ASN A 211 31.70 42.44 12.07
CA ASN A 211 31.89 43.08 10.76
C ASN A 211 33.14 42.55 10.08
N TRP A 212 32.97 41.82 9.02
CA TRP A 212 34.07 41.20 8.23
C TRP A 212 34.97 42.20 7.50
N GLN A 213 34.50 43.42 7.26
CA GLN A 213 35.27 44.46 6.57
C GLN A 213 36.20 45.20 7.51
N THR A 214 35.82 45.35 8.77
CA THR A 214 36.62 46.11 9.77
C THR A 214 37.31 45.22 10.76
N GLY A 215 36.97 43.91 10.85
CA GLY A 215 37.56 42.96 11.77
C GLY A 215 37.20 43.20 13.24
N GLY A 216 36.10 43.87 13.52
CA GLY A 216 35.64 44.20 14.85
C GLY A 216 34.18 43.94 15.14
N LEU A 217 33.80 43.95 16.43
CA LEU A 217 32.44 43.87 16.89
C LEU A 217 31.82 45.28 16.91
N GLU A 218 30.77 45.51 16.12
CA GLU A 218 30.01 46.75 16.22
C GLU A 218 29.00 46.63 17.38
N SER A 219 29.04 47.58 18.31
CA SER A 219 28.03 47.73 19.36
C SER A 219 26.79 48.38 18.75
N GLY A 220 25.64 47.63 18.79
CA GLY A 220 24.36 48.18 18.35
C GLY A 220 23.96 49.41 19.16
N PRO A 221 23.07 50.26 18.62
CA PRO A 221 22.60 51.46 19.29
C PRO A 221 21.82 51.08 20.56
N GLY A 222 22.38 51.35 21.73
CA GLY A 222 21.71 51.09 23.01
C GLY A 222 22.62 50.85 24.22
N SER A 223 23.89 51.25 24.19
CA SER A 223 24.81 51.08 25.33
C SER A 223 25.05 52.38 26.08
N ASP A 224 24.03 53.19 26.30
CA ASP A 224 24.11 54.29 27.30
C ASP A 224 23.68 53.76 28.68
N LEU A 225 24.63 53.17 29.37
CA LEU A 225 24.52 52.96 30.84
C LEU A 225 24.85 54.29 31.49
N PRO A 226 24.00 54.79 32.43
CA PRO A 226 24.29 55.96 33.21
C PRO A 226 25.53 55.71 34.11
N PRO A 227 26.36 56.70 34.36
CA PRO A 227 27.53 56.55 35.21
C PRO A 227 27.14 56.22 36.63
N SER A 228 27.75 55.21 37.20
CA SER A 228 27.62 54.82 38.58
C SER A 228 28.14 55.94 39.50
N ALA A 229 27.30 56.41 40.40
CA ALA A 229 27.67 57.26 41.51
C ALA A 229 28.26 56.40 42.62
#